data_48b873780a9f3b550cb929d02892dfed
#
_entry.id   48b873780a9f3b550cb929d02892dfed
#
_cell.length_a   1.000
_cell.length_b   1.000
_cell.length_c   1.000
_cell.angle_alpha   90.00
_cell.angle_beta   90.00
_cell.angle_gamma   90.00
#
_symmetry.space_group_name_H-M   'P 1'
#
loop_
_entity.id
_entity.type
_entity.pdbx_description
1 polymer ?
#
loop_
_entity_poly.entity_id
_entity_poly.type
_entity_poly.pdbx_seq_one_letter_code
_entity_poly.pdbx_strand_id
1 'polypeptide(L)'
;MPCSCVARVRHSKHFIARYSALLSFHAASTEWVDPEDPTVIAENELLGAAAAIEAAAKKLEQLKPRAKPKEADESLNFEEQILEAAKSIAAATSALVKAASAAQRELVAQGKVGAIPANAVDDGQWSQGLISAARMVAAATNNLCEAANSAVQGHASEEKLISSAKQVAASTAQLLVACKVKADQDSQTMKRLQAAGNAVKKASDNLVKAAQKAAFDAQDDQAVMVKSKMVGGIAQIIAAQEEMLRKERELDEARRKLAQIRQQQYKFLPSELREDGHEQ
;
A
#
# COMPACT_ATOMS: atom_id res chain seq x y z
N MET A 1 -59.21 -25.93 61.71
CA MET A 1 -58.59 -25.92 60.41
C MET A 1 -57.82 -24.61 60.22
N PRO A 2 -56.47 -24.62 60.30
CA PRO A 2 -55.63 -23.54 59.81
C PRO A 2 -54.59 -24.08 58.89
N CYS A 3 -54.76 -23.89 57.65
CA CYS A 3 -53.66 -24.14 56.69
C CYS A 3 -53.96 -23.47 55.36
N SER A 4 -53.37 -22.36 55.08
CA SER A 4 -53.17 -21.92 53.70
C SER A 4 -52.39 -20.60 53.52
N CYS A 5 -52.04 -19.88 54.62
CA CYS A 5 -51.33 -18.59 54.47
C CYS A 5 -49.82 -18.58 54.56
N VAL A 6 -49.20 -19.65 55.06
CA VAL A 6 -47.76 -19.65 55.30
C VAL A 6 -46.93 -20.02 54.05
N ALA A 7 -47.49 -20.77 53.10
CA ALA A 7 -46.79 -21.16 51.87
C ALA A 7 -46.66 -20.01 50.84
N ARG A 8 -47.58 -19.05 50.86
CA ARG A 8 -47.52 -17.90 49.89
C ARG A 8 -46.46 -16.85 50.24
N VAL A 9 -46.09 -16.73 51.50
CA VAL A 9 -45.13 -15.72 51.96
C VAL A 9 -43.67 -16.21 51.67
N ARG A 10 -43.42 -17.52 51.66
CA ARG A 10 -42.07 -18.05 51.33
C ARG A 10 -41.70 -17.88 49.86
N HIS A 11 -42.63 -18.00 48.94
CA HIS A 11 -42.34 -17.79 47.51
C HIS A 11 -42.13 -16.31 47.19
N SER A 12 -42.80 -15.38 47.87
CA SER A 12 -42.63 -13.94 47.71
C SER A 12 -41.24 -13.44 48.15
N LYS A 13 -40.69 -13.97 49.24
CA LYS A 13 -39.35 -13.60 49.73
C LYS A 13 -38.21 -14.05 48.82
N HIS A 14 -38.34 -15.24 48.23
CA HIS A 14 -37.36 -15.70 47.24
C HIS A 14 -37.43 -14.93 45.88
N PHE A 15 -38.60 -14.51 45.51
CA PHE A 15 -38.80 -13.69 44.29
C PHE A 15 -38.25 -12.28 44.46
N ILE A 16 -38.48 -11.65 45.60
CA ILE A 16 -37.97 -10.32 45.97
C ILE A 16 -36.44 -10.37 46.10
N ALA A 17 -35.87 -11.42 46.72
CA ALA A 17 -34.43 -11.56 46.83
C ALA A 17 -33.74 -11.75 45.48
N ARG A 18 -34.33 -12.49 44.54
CA ARG A 18 -33.82 -12.66 43.18
C ARG A 18 -33.97 -11.36 42.37
N TYR A 19 -35.05 -10.63 42.56
CA TYR A 19 -35.21 -9.34 41.86
C TYR A 19 -34.31 -8.26 42.43
N SER A 20 -34.05 -8.26 43.74
CA SER A 20 -33.11 -7.38 44.39
C SER A 20 -31.66 -7.68 43.97
N ALA A 21 -31.28 -8.96 43.78
CA ALA A 21 -29.97 -9.34 43.28
C ALA A 21 -29.79 -8.99 41.79
N LEU A 22 -30.86 -9.09 40.99
CA LEU A 22 -30.86 -8.65 39.59
C LEU A 22 -30.77 -7.13 39.45
N LEU A 23 -31.50 -6.40 40.32
CA LEU A 23 -31.42 -4.94 40.38
C LEU A 23 -30.09 -4.44 40.92
N SER A 24 -29.45 -5.14 41.87
CA SER A 24 -28.12 -4.82 42.35
C SER A 24 -27.02 -5.11 41.29
N PHE A 25 -27.24 -6.14 40.46
CA PHE A 25 -26.30 -6.45 39.36
C PHE A 25 -26.45 -5.43 38.20
N HIS A 26 -27.62 -4.86 37.98
CA HIS A 26 -27.83 -3.78 37.01
C HIS A 26 -27.42 -2.40 37.54
N ALA A 27 -27.49 -2.19 38.86
CA ALA A 27 -27.07 -0.93 39.48
C ALA A 27 -25.55 -0.81 39.67
N ALA A 28 -24.81 -1.89 39.53
CA ALA A 28 -23.34 -1.88 39.61
C ALA A 28 -22.64 -1.58 38.28
N SER A 29 -23.38 -1.34 37.18
CA SER A 29 -22.80 -1.07 35.87
C SER A 29 -23.33 0.19 35.17
N THR A 30 -24.05 1.05 35.84
CA THR A 30 -24.40 2.40 35.38
C THR A 30 -23.62 3.44 36.23
N GLU A 31 -22.29 3.41 36.21
CA GLU A 31 -21.57 4.66 36.30
C GLU A 31 -22.09 5.52 35.13
N TRP A 32 -22.70 6.63 35.46
CA TRP A 32 -23.15 7.59 34.46
C TRP A 32 -21.88 8.16 33.81
N VAL A 33 -21.51 7.60 32.68
CA VAL A 33 -20.37 8.06 31.90
C VAL A 33 -20.82 9.34 31.21
N ASP A 34 -20.22 10.45 31.55
CA ASP A 34 -20.44 11.73 30.88
C ASP A 34 -20.02 11.60 29.42
N PRO A 35 -20.96 11.72 28.46
CA PRO A 35 -20.61 11.61 27.04
C PRO A 35 -19.72 12.77 26.55
N GLU A 36 -19.59 13.86 27.33
CA GLU A 36 -18.70 14.98 27.04
C GLU A 36 -17.30 14.83 27.69
N ASP A 37 -17.10 13.77 28.49
CA ASP A 37 -15.75 13.49 29.05
C ASP A 37 -14.74 13.26 27.91
N PRO A 38 -13.64 14.03 27.86
CA PRO A 38 -12.62 13.88 26.83
C PRO A 38 -12.03 12.46 26.73
N THR A 39 -12.02 11.71 27.81
CA THR A 39 -11.51 10.33 27.84
C THR A 39 -12.49 9.35 27.18
N VAL A 40 -13.79 9.56 27.36
CA VAL A 40 -14.84 8.76 26.70
C VAL A 40 -14.89 9.05 25.20
N ILE A 41 -14.78 10.33 24.84
CA ILE A 41 -14.69 10.74 23.44
C ILE A 41 -13.46 10.10 22.79
N ALA A 42 -12.28 10.14 23.44
CA ALA A 42 -11.06 9.55 22.93
C ALA A 42 -11.18 8.02 22.78
N GLU A 43 -11.79 7.31 23.71
CA GLU A 43 -12.01 5.87 23.60
C GLU A 43 -12.93 5.52 22.41
N ASN A 44 -14.04 6.23 22.27
CA ASN A 44 -14.97 6.03 21.17
C ASN A 44 -14.32 6.31 19.81
N GLU A 45 -13.51 7.35 19.70
CA GLU A 45 -12.75 7.68 18.48
C GLU A 45 -11.69 6.64 18.14
N LEU A 46 -10.98 6.11 19.14
CA LEU A 46 -10.03 5.01 18.93
C LEU A 46 -10.73 3.75 18.45
N LEU A 47 -11.84 3.37 19.07
CA LEU A 47 -12.64 2.22 18.64
C LEU A 47 -13.23 2.43 17.24
N GLY A 48 -13.73 3.63 16.95
CA GLY A 48 -14.19 4.02 15.62
C GLY A 48 -13.08 3.93 14.56
N ALA A 49 -11.87 4.41 14.87
CA ALA A 49 -10.71 4.30 14.00
C ALA A 49 -10.33 2.83 13.73
N ALA A 50 -10.32 1.98 14.75
CA ALA A 50 -10.06 0.54 14.58
C ALA A 50 -11.12 -0.12 13.68
N ALA A 51 -12.42 0.20 13.89
CA ALA A 51 -13.51 -0.32 13.06
C ALA A 51 -13.39 0.14 11.60
N ALA A 52 -13.00 1.39 11.34
CA ALA A 52 -12.78 1.90 10.00
C ALA A 52 -11.63 1.15 9.27
N ILE A 53 -10.53 0.86 9.98
CA ILE A 53 -9.42 0.05 9.45
C ILE A 53 -9.89 -1.37 9.10
N GLU A 54 -10.66 -2.00 9.99
CA GLU A 54 -11.20 -3.35 9.74
C GLU A 54 -12.18 -3.38 8.56
N ALA A 55 -12.97 -2.33 8.39
CA ALA A 55 -13.86 -2.21 7.24
C ALA A 55 -13.06 -2.06 5.92
N ALA A 56 -11.97 -1.31 5.93
CA ALA A 56 -11.07 -1.20 4.78
C ALA A 56 -10.38 -2.53 4.46
N ALA A 57 -9.93 -3.27 5.49
CA ALA A 57 -9.35 -4.60 5.33
C ALA A 57 -10.33 -5.60 4.72
N LYS A 58 -11.60 -5.60 5.17
CA LYS A 58 -12.66 -6.46 4.61
C LYS A 58 -12.90 -6.19 3.12
N LYS A 59 -12.79 -4.95 2.67
CA LYS A 59 -12.88 -4.63 1.23
C LYS A 59 -11.77 -5.29 0.45
N LEU A 60 -10.53 -5.35 0.99
CA LEU A 60 -9.42 -6.07 0.34
C LEU A 60 -9.63 -7.58 0.30
N GLU A 61 -10.28 -8.18 1.29
CA GLU A 61 -10.59 -9.62 1.31
C GLU A 61 -11.56 -10.03 0.19
N GLN A 62 -12.44 -9.10 -0.22
CA GLN A 62 -13.41 -9.34 -1.30
C GLN A 62 -12.78 -9.26 -2.68
N LEU A 63 -11.57 -8.67 -2.80
CA LEU A 63 -10.85 -8.59 -4.05
C LEU A 63 -10.21 -9.93 -4.37
N LYS A 64 -10.61 -10.50 -5.51
CA LYS A 64 -9.96 -11.67 -6.08
C LYS A 64 -8.87 -11.18 -7.03
N PRO A 65 -7.64 -11.71 -6.93
CA PRO A 65 -6.63 -11.50 -7.97
C PRO A 65 -7.20 -11.93 -9.33
N ARG A 66 -6.72 -11.33 -10.41
CA ARG A 66 -7.11 -11.75 -11.76
C ARG A 66 -6.92 -13.26 -11.91
N ALA A 67 -7.81 -13.92 -12.64
CA ALA A 67 -7.72 -15.37 -12.87
C ALA A 67 -6.33 -15.69 -13.47
N LYS A 68 -5.59 -16.61 -12.83
CA LYS A 68 -4.26 -17.03 -13.28
C LYS A 68 -4.28 -17.47 -14.73
N PRO A 69 -3.52 -16.87 -15.65
CA PRO A 69 -3.26 -17.46 -16.96
C PRO A 69 -2.52 -18.78 -16.77
N LYS A 70 -2.59 -19.67 -17.77
CA LYS A 70 -1.97 -21.00 -17.70
C LYS A 70 -0.44 -20.99 -17.63
N GLU A 71 0.20 -19.86 -17.88
CA GLU A 71 1.63 -19.62 -17.76
C GLU A 71 1.91 -18.79 -16.50
N ALA A 72 3.03 -19.08 -15.82
CA ALA A 72 3.44 -18.36 -14.61
C ALA A 72 3.74 -16.89 -14.97
N ASP A 73 2.82 -16.00 -14.59
CA ASP A 73 2.95 -14.56 -14.77
C ASP A 73 3.48 -13.96 -13.46
N GLU A 74 4.68 -13.39 -13.49
CA GLU A 74 5.30 -12.74 -12.32
C GLU A 74 4.48 -11.54 -11.84
N SER A 75 3.74 -10.87 -12.73
CA SER A 75 2.88 -9.74 -12.37
C SER A 75 1.72 -10.16 -11.45
N LEU A 76 1.15 -11.35 -11.68
CA LEU A 76 0.11 -11.93 -10.83
C LEU A 76 0.59 -12.29 -9.44
N ASN A 77 1.83 -12.77 -9.33
CA ASN A 77 2.46 -13.06 -8.05
C ASN A 77 2.67 -11.77 -7.24
N PHE A 78 3.02 -10.67 -7.93
CA PHE A 78 3.17 -9.36 -7.30
C PHE A 78 1.83 -8.78 -6.81
N GLU A 79 0.75 -8.91 -7.59
CA GLU A 79 -0.61 -8.51 -7.18
C GLU A 79 -1.07 -9.24 -5.90
N GLU A 80 -0.84 -10.56 -5.81
CA GLU A 80 -1.13 -11.35 -4.61
C GLU A 80 -0.30 -10.89 -3.41
N GLN A 81 0.99 -10.59 -3.60
CA GLN A 81 1.88 -10.09 -2.55
C GLN A 81 1.45 -8.72 -2.03
N ILE A 82 1.03 -7.80 -2.91
CA ILE A 82 0.50 -6.49 -2.52
C ILE A 82 -0.75 -6.64 -1.64
N LEU A 83 -1.71 -7.47 -2.06
CA LEU A 83 -2.95 -7.68 -1.32
C LEU A 83 -2.67 -8.28 0.06
N GLU A 84 -1.81 -9.28 0.14
CA GLU A 84 -1.47 -9.93 1.41
C GLU A 84 -0.71 -8.97 2.34
N ALA A 85 0.23 -8.20 1.78
CA ALA A 85 0.95 -7.18 2.55
C ALA A 85 0.01 -6.08 3.05
N ALA A 86 -0.91 -5.59 2.23
CA ALA A 86 -1.88 -4.57 2.63
C ALA A 86 -2.82 -5.08 3.73
N LYS A 87 -3.31 -6.32 3.64
CA LYS A 87 -4.11 -6.98 4.69
C LYS A 87 -3.33 -7.11 5.99
N SER A 88 -2.07 -7.55 5.91
CA SER A 88 -1.18 -7.69 7.07
C SER A 88 -0.96 -6.33 7.75
N ILE A 89 -0.72 -5.27 6.99
CA ILE A 89 -0.57 -3.90 7.52
C ILE A 89 -1.86 -3.45 8.18
N ALA A 90 -3.02 -3.64 7.55
CA ALA A 90 -4.31 -3.24 8.10
C ALA A 90 -4.63 -3.99 9.41
N ALA A 91 -4.36 -5.29 9.47
CA ALA A 91 -4.53 -6.09 10.68
C ALA A 91 -3.61 -5.61 11.82
N ALA A 92 -2.33 -5.37 11.52
CA ALA A 92 -1.36 -4.85 12.49
C ALA A 92 -1.75 -3.43 12.97
N THR A 93 -2.28 -2.59 12.09
CA THR A 93 -2.72 -1.23 12.41
C THR A 93 -3.98 -1.22 13.26
N SER A 94 -4.96 -2.10 12.99
CA SER A 94 -6.13 -2.29 13.87
C SER A 94 -5.70 -2.75 15.26
N ALA A 95 -4.79 -3.72 15.36
CA ALA A 95 -4.23 -4.18 16.63
C ALA A 95 -3.50 -3.04 17.39
N LEU A 96 -2.77 -2.17 16.67
CA LEU A 96 -2.11 -1.00 17.24
C LEU A 96 -3.12 -0.03 17.86
N VAL A 97 -4.19 0.31 17.15
CA VAL A 97 -5.19 1.26 17.65
C VAL A 97 -5.96 0.67 18.85
N LYS A 98 -6.28 -0.64 18.83
CA LYS A 98 -6.84 -1.35 19.99
C LYS A 98 -5.88 -1.36 21.18
N ALA A 99 -4.58 -1.52 20.96
CA ALA A 99 -3.59 -1.42 22.01
C ALA A 99 -3.47 0.01 22.58
N ALA A 100 -3.63 1.04 21.74
CA ALA A 100 -3.69 2.43 22.17
C ALA A 100 -4.94 2.71 23.03
N SER A 101 -6.10 2.16 22.69
CA SER A 101 -7.31 2.24 23.52
C SER A 101 -7.10 1.55 24.89
N ALA A 102 -6.45 0.38 24.91
CA ALA A 102 -6.13 -0.29 26.17
C ALA A 102 -5.16 0.52 27.04
N ALA A 103 -4.14 1.14 26.44
CA ALA A 103 -3.20 2.00 27.15
C ALA A 103 -3.89 3.25 27.71
N GLN A 104 -4.82 3.87 26.97
CA GLN A 104 -5.63 4.97 27.45
C GLN A 104 -6.47 4.56 28.67
N ARG A 105 -7.16 3.42 28.60
CA ARG A 105 -7.95 2.90 29.73
C ARG A 105 -7.10 2.67 30.99
N GLU A 106 -5.89 2.13 30.81
CA GLU A 106 -4.95 1.98 31.91
C GLU A 106 -4.57 3.32 32.55
N LEU A 107 -4.31 4.37 31.74
CA LEU A 107 -4.01 5.70 32.24
C LEU A 107 -5.19 6.35 32.97
N VAL A 108 -6.40 6.13 32.50
CA VAL A 108 -7.64 6.57 33.18
C VAL A 108 -7.80 5.84 34.51
N ALA A 109 -7.61 4.51 34.55
CA ALA A 109 -7.67 3.72 35.77
C ALA A 109 -6.58 4.10 36.80
N GLN A 110 -5.43 4.57 36.33
CA GLN A 110 -4.33 5.08 37.20
C GLN A 110 -4.57 6.54 37.64
N GLY A 111 -5.66 7.20 37.20
CA GLY A 111 -5.93 8.61 37.48
C GLY A 111 -4.94 9.60 36.84
N LYS A 112 -4.17 9.15 35.86
CA LYS A 112 -3.22 10.01 35.11
C LYS A 112 -3.90 10.84 34.03
N VAL A 113 -5.07 10.41 33.59
CA VAL A 113 -5.95 11.05 32.62
C VAL A 113 -7.38 10.91 33.11
N GLY A 114 -8.22 11.92 32.96
CA GLY A 114 -9.63 11.87 33.33
C GLY A 114 -10.13 13.07 34.12
N ALA A 115 -11.36 13.02 34.58
CA ALA A 115 -12.01 14.09 35.30
C ALA A 115 -11.23 14.54 36.54
N ILE A 116 -10.88 15.78 36.56
CA ILE A 116 -9.83 16.46 37.29
C ILE A 116 -10.17 16.62 38.78
N PRO A 117 -9.22 16.33 39.68
CA PRO A 117 -9.16 17.10 40.92
C PRO A 117 -8.76 18.52 40.57
N ALA A 118 -9.34 19.53 41.28
CA ALA A 118 -9.34 20.99 41.01
C ALA A 118 -7.94 21.67 40.73
N ASN A 119 -6.87 20.93 40.61
CA ASN A 119 -5.49 21.41 40.42
C ASN A 119 -4.73 20.75 39.25
N ALA A 120 -5.34 19.98 38.39
CA ALA A 120 -4.66 19.33 37.26
C ALA A 120 -4.84 20.09 35.95
N VAL A 121 -3.73 20.30 35.26
CA VAL A 121 -3.63 21.00 33.99
C VAL A 121 -4.27 20.17 32.90
N ASP A 122 -5.17 20.76 32.16
CA ASP A 122 -5.87 20.41 30.93
C ASP A 122 -5.41 19.12 30.21
N ASP A 123 -6.05 18.01 30.53
CA ASP A 123 -5.86 16.72 29.84
C ASP A 123 -6.62 16.64 28.49
N GLY A 124 -7.44 17.64 28.17
CA GLY A 124 -8.16 17.73 26.91
C GLY A 124 -7.22 17.82 25.71
N GLN A 125 -6.09 18.51 25.84
CA GLN A 125 -5.08 18.60 24.77
C GLN A 125 -4.42 17.26 24.46
N TRP A 126 -4.10 16.44 25.48
CA TRP A 126 -3.55 15.12 25.26
C TRP A 126 -4.55 14.20 24.58
N SER A 127 -5.80 14.19 25.04
CA SER A 127 -6.87 13.38 24.44
C SER A 127 -7.12 13.80 23.00
N GLN A 128 -7.13 15.08 22.67
CA GLN A 128 -7.25 15.58 21.30
C GLN A 128 -6.06 15.16 20.43
N GLY A 129 -4.83 15.19 20.97
CA GLY A 129 -3.64 14.71 20.29
C GLY A 129 -3.72 13.22 19.99
N LEU A 130 -4.20 12.42 20.91
CA LEU A 130 -4.40 10.97 20.74
C LEU A 130 -5.48 10.68 19.67
N ILE A 131 -6.63 11.38 19.72
CA ILE A 131 -7.70 11.27 18.72
C ILE A 131 -7.18 11.64 17.34
N SER A 132 -6.46 12.75 17.22
CA SER A 132 -5.89 13.21 15.97
C SER A 132 -4.94 12.18 15.38
N ALA A 133 -4.04 11.63 16.20
CA ALA A 133 -3.10 10.60 15.78
C ALA A 133 -3.82 9.31 15.33
N ALA A 134 -4.86 8.89 16.04
CA ALA A 134 -5.66 7.71 15.67
C ALA A 134 -6.40 7.88 14.33
N ARG A 135 -7.00 9.06 14.12
CA ARG A 135 -7.65 9.41 12.84
C ARG A 135 -6.64 9.41 11.68
N MET A 136 -5.44 9.92 11.91
CA MET A 136 -4.38 9.91 10.90
C MET A 136 -3.96 8.49 10.54
N VAL A 137 -3.83 7.60 11.52
CA VAL A 137 -3.52 6.18 11.28
C VAL A 137 -4.64 5.52 10.47
N ALA A 138 -5.90 5.74 10.82
CA ALA A 138 -7.04 5.17 10.10
C ALA A 138 -7.11 5.70 8.66
N ALA A 139 -6.94 6.99 8.45
CA ALA A 139 -6.94 7.59 7.10
C ALA A 139 -5.78 7.07 6.25
N ALA A 140 -4.57 6.99 6.82
CA ALA A 140 -3.39 6.47 6.11
C ALA A 140 -3.58 5.00 5.73
N THR A 141 -4.16 4.18 6.61
CA THR A 141 -4.44 2.76 6.33
C THR A 141 -5.51 2.60 5.26
N ASN A 142 -6.57 3.41 5.29
CA ASN A 142 -7.57 3.42 4.23
C ASN A 142 -6.96 3.79 2.87
N ASN A 143 -6.13 4.83 2.82
CA ASN A 143 -5.42 5.24 1.60
C ASN A 143 -4.51 4.11 1.07
N LEU A 144 -3.85 3.37 1.97
CA LEU A 144 -3.05 2.20 1.59
C LEU A 144 -3.92 1.09 0.98
N CYS A 145 -5.07 0.79 1.59
CA CYS A 145 -6.01 -0.20 1.07
C CYS A 145 -6.55 0.20 -0.31
N GLU A 146 -6.85 1.48 -0.52
CA GLU A 146 -7.28 2.01 -1.82
C GLU A 146 -6.15 1.95 -2.86
N ALA A 147 -4.91 2.29 -2.46
CA ALA A 147 -3.75 2.19 -3.33
C ALA A 147 -3.48 0.73 -3.74
N ALA A 148 -3.57 -0.22 -2.80
CA ALA A 148 -3.42 -1.64 -3.08
C ALA A 148 -4.51 -2.16 -4.03
N ASN A 149 -5.76 -1.77 -3.80
CA ASN A 149 -6.88 -2.09 -4.71
C ASN A 149 -6.63 -1.55 -6.12
N SER A 150 -6.22 -0.29 -6.24
CA SER A 150 -5.95 0.34 -7.54
C SER A 150 -4.74 -0.29 -8.23
N ALA A 151 -3.70 -0.68 -7.49
CA ALA A 151 -2.52 -1.35 -8.04
C ALA A 151 -2.87 -2.72 -8.62
N VAL A 152 -3.67 -3.52 -7.90
CA VAL A 152 -4.14 -4.84 -8.38
C VAL A 152 -5.04 -4.72 -9.62
N GLN A 153 -5.74 -3.60 -9.77
CA GLN A 153 -6.54 -3.32 -10.97
C GLN A 153 -5.74 -2.73 -12.13
N GLY A 154 -4.44 -2.47 -11.93
CA GLY A 154 -3.57 -1.85 -12.93
C GLY A 154 -3.81 -0.34 -13.12
N HIS A 155 -4.47 0.32 -12.17
CA HIS A 155 -4.82 1.74 -12.24
C HIS A 155 -3.93 2.66 -11.39
N ALA A 156 -3.03 2.11 -10.57
CA ALA A 156 -2.13 2.89 -9.73
C ALA A 156 -0.68 2.47 -9.93
N SER A 157 0.21 3.46 -9.83
CA SER A 157 1.64 3.23 -9.86
C SER A 157 2.17 2.73 -8.51
N GLU A 158 3.33 2.09 -8.54
CA GLU A 158 4.06 1.61 -7.38
C GLU A 158 4.43 2.77 -6.43
N GLU A 159 4.66 3.99 -6.96
CA GLU A 159 4.95 5.17 -6.15
C GLU A 159 3.80 5.53 -5.21
N LYS A 160 2.55 5.41 -5.67
CA LYS A 160 1.37 5.66 -4.83
C LYS A 160 1.29 4.66 -3.68
N LEU A 161 1.60 3.39 -3.95
CA LEU A 161 1.65 2.33 -2.97
C LEU A 161 2.76 2.58 -1.93
N ILE A 162 3.96 2.93 -2.40
CA ILE A 162 5.12 3.28 -1.56
C ILE A 162 4.81 4.48 -0.67
N SER A 163 4.24 5.54 -1.25
CA SER A 163 3.86 6.76 -0.53
C SER A 163 2.85 6.48 0.57
N SER A 164 1.79 5.70 0.28
CA SER A 164 0.77 5.35 1.26
C SER A 164 1.31 4.45 2.38
N ALA A 165 2.20 3.50 2.08
CA ALA A 165 2.86 2.66 3.09
C ALA A 165 3.75 3.48 4.03
N LYS A 166 4.52 4.44 3.50
CA LYS A 166 5.31 5.38 4.32
C LYS A 166 4.43 6.26 5.20
N GLN A 167 3.27 6.68 4.71
CA GLN A 167 2.32 7.47 5.48
C GLN A 167 1.73 6.68 6.67
N VAL A 168 1.44 5.38 6.49
CA VAL A 168 1.03 4.49 7.58
C VAL A 168 2.14 4.38 8.64
N ALA A 169 3.38 4.18 8.23
CA ALA A 169 4.51 4.11 9.16
C ALA A 169 4.71 5.41 9.95
N ALA A 170 4.60 6.56 9.30
CA ALA A 170 4.74 7.89 9.91
C ALA A 170 3.60 8.18 10.92
N SER A 171 2.35 7.93 10.54
CA SER A 171 1.18 8.12 11.42
C SER A 171 1.22 7.16 12.63
N THR A 172 1.71 5.94 12.43
CA THR A 172 1.95 4.97 13.51
C THR A 172 2.95 5.51 14.54
N ALA A 173 4.07 6.11 14.07
CA ALA A 173 5.06 6.72 14.96
C ALA A 173 4.46 7.89 15.77
N GLN A 174 3.61 8.70 15.16
CA GLN A 174 2.91 9.79 15.86
C GLN A 174 1.97 9.27 16.94
N LEU A 175 1.19 8.21 16.66
CA LEU A 175 0.32 7.59 17.65
C LEU A 175 1.12 7.03 18.84
N LEU A 176 2.25 6.36 18.58
CA LEU A 176 3.16 5.87 19.62
C LEU A 176 3.70 6.99 20.50
N VAL A 177 4.09 8.10 19.89
CA VAL A 177 4.57 9.29 20.63
C VAL A 177 3.47 9.85 21.51
N ALA A 178 2.25 10.04 20.96
CA ALA A 178 1.10 10.54 21.70
C ALA A 178 0.80 9.67 22.94
N CYS A 179 0.84 8.34 22.81
CA CYS A 179 0.63 7.43 23.94
C CYS A 179 1.77 7.50 24.96
N LYS A 180 3.03 7.66 24.53
CA LYS A 180 4.21 7.69 25.41
C LYS A 180 4.28 8.90 26.32
N VAL A 181 3.65 10.01 25.98
CA VAL A 181 3.73 11.26 26.73
C VAL A 181 3.29 11.10 28.19
N LYS A 182 2.25 10.28 28.47
CA LYS A 182 1.70 10.08 29.82
C LYS A 182 1.89 8.66 30.36
N ALA A 183 2.30 7.72 29.54
CA ALA A 183 2.41 6.32 29.91
C ALA A 183 3.75 6.01 30.59
N ASP A 184 3.72 5.09 31.58
CA ASP A 184 4.93 4.52 32.15
C ASP A 184 5.61 3.61 31.15
N GLN A 185 6.94 3.73 31.02
CA GLN A 185 7.72 2.92 30.08
C GLN A 185 7.70 1.42 30.42
N ASP A 186 7.49 1.08 31.70
CA ASP A 186 7.43 -0.29 32.17
C ASP A 186 6.05 -0.94 32.08
N SER A 187 5.01 -0.18 31.71
CA SER A 187 3.66 -0.69 31.54
C SER A 187 3.62 -1.81 30.49
N GLN A 188 2.91 -2.90 30.81
CA GLN A 188 2.73 -4.03 29.92
C GLN A 188 1.93 -3.65 28.67
N THR A 189 0.96 -2.72 28.81
CA THR A 189 0.19 -2.19 27.67
C THR A 189 1.07 -1.37 26.75
N MET A 190 2.00 -0.57 27.28
CA MET A 190 2.98 0.15 26.46
C MET A 190 3.93 -0.75 25.70
N LYS A 191 4.39 -1.85 26.32
CA LYS A 191 5.20 -2.87 25.62
C LYS A 191 4.44 -3.51 24.47
N ARG A 192 3.15 -3.84 24.69
CA ARG A 192 2.27 -4.38 23.61
C ARG A 192 2.04 -3.37 22.50
N LEU A 193 1.79 -2.10 22.86
CA LEU A 193 1.60 -1.02 21.91
C LEU A 193 2.86 -0.80 21.05
N GLN A 194 4.04 -0.83 21.68
CA GLN A 194 5.30 -0.70 20.97
C GLN A 194 5.58 -1.89 20.04
N ALA A 195 5.28 -3.11 20.50
CA ALA A 195 5.40 -4.32 19.68
C ALA A 195 4.46 -4.23 18.44
N ALA A 196 3.21 -3.80 18.63
CA ALA A 196 2.26 -3.59 17.53
C ALA A 196 2.76 -2.52 16.54
N GLY A 197 3.30 -1.40 17.03
CA GLY A 197 3.88 -0.36 16.18
C GLY A 197 5.10 -0.84 15.38
N ASN A 198 5.96 -1.64 16.00
CA ASN A 198 7.10 -2.26 15.30
C ASN A 198 6.62 -3.25 14.21
N ALA A 199 5.54 -3.99 14.45
CA ALA A 199 4.93 -4.88 13.47
C ALA A 199 4.41 -4.11 12.25
N VAL A 200 3.70 -3.01 12.47
CA VAL A 200 3.22 -2.11 11.39
C VAL A 200 4.40 -1.58 10.59
N LYS A 201 5.44 -1.06 11.25
CA LYS A 201 6.63 -0.54 10.58
C LYS A 201 7.29 -1.60 9.71
N LYS A 202 7.54 -2.80 10.28
CA LYS A 202 8.16 -3.91 9.54
C LYS A 202 7.33 -4.33 8.33
N ALA A 203 6.01 -4.44 8.48
CA ALA A 203 5.12 -4.80 7.38
C ALA A 203 5.11 -3.71 6.29
N SER A 204 5.09 -2.43 6.66
CA SER A 204 5.17 -1.31 5.72
C SER A 204 6.51 -1.27 4.98
N ASP A 205 7.63 -1.49 5.68
CA ASP A 205 8.97 -1.54 5.07
C ASP A 205 9.09 -2.71 4.07
N ASN A 206 8.49 -3.86 4.39
CA ASN A 206 8.47 -5.01 3.48
C ASN A 206 7.67 -4.71 2.21
N LEU A 207 6.50 -4.07 2.33
CA LEU A 207 5.70 -3.67 1.17
C LEU A 207 6.45 -2.66 0.29
N VAL A 208 7.12 -1.67 0.90
CA VAL A 208 7.94 -0.69 0.16
C VAL A 208 9.05 -1.38 -0.62
N LYS A 209 9.77 -2.33 0.00
CA LYS A 209 10.83 -3.10 -0.68
C LYS A 209 10.29 -3.92 -1.84
N ALA A 210 9.14 -4.59 -1.66
CA ALA A 210 8.51 -5.38 -2.71
C ALA A 210 8.09 -4.50 -3.90
N ALA A 211 7.45 -3.35 -3.63
CA ALA A 211 7.05 -2.40 -4.66
C ALA A 211 8.24 -1.78 -5.39
N GLN A 212 9.31 -1.43 -4.67
CA GLN A 212 10.55 -0.92 -5.29
C GLN A 212 11.22 -1.95 -6.19
N LYS A 213 11.26 -3.22 -5.76
CA LYS A 213 11.79 -4.30 -6.58
C LYS A 213 11.00 -4.46 -7.88
N ALA A 214 9.68 -4.49 -7.81
CA ALA A 214 8.83 -4.63 -8.99
C ALA A 214 8.97 -3.44 -9.95
N ALA A 215 9.06 -2.21 -9.44
CA ALA A 215 9.32 -1.02 -10.26
C ALA A 215 10.68 -1.10 -10.97
N PHE A 216 11.69 -1.64 -10.30
CA PHE A 216 13.03 -1.81 -10.89
C PHE A 216 13.03 -2.88 -11.97
N ASP A 217 12.42 -4.04 -11.72
CA ASP A 217 12.31 -5.14 -12.67
C ASP A 217 11.54 -4.68 -13.94
N ALA A 218 10.44 -3.92 -13.78
CA ALA A 218 9.68 -3.35 -14.90
C ALA A 218 10.48 -2.35 -15.75
N GLN A 219 11.39 -1.57 -15.14
CA GLN A 219 12.28 -0.67 -15.87
C GLN A 219 13.35 -1.41 -16.65
N ASP A 220 13.87 -2.50 -16.12
CA ASP A 220 14.92 -3.31 -16.79
C ASP A 220 14.33 -4.03 -18.01
N ASP A 221 13.11 -4.55 -17.94
CA ASP A 221 12.39 -5.14 -19.06
C ASP A 221 12.11 -4.11 -20.18
N GLN A 222 11.74 -2.88 -19.84
CA GLN A 222 11.55 -1.82 -20.82
C GLN A 222 12.89 -1.44 -21.49
N ALA A 223 13.99 -1.38 -20.74
CA ALA A 223 15.32 -1.10 -21.27
C ALA A 223 15.80 -2.19 -22.24
N VAL A 224 15.51 -3.45 -21.94
CA VAL A 224 15.82 -4.60 -22.82
C VAL A 224 15.01 -4.52 -24.12
N MET A 225 13.72 -4.19 -24.05
CA MET A 225 12.86 -4.02 -25.24
C MET A 225 13.32 -2.86 -26.14
N VAL A 226 13.74 -1.72 -25.58
CA VAL A 226 14.26 -0.58 -26.34
C VAL A 226 15.59 -0.95 -27.01
N LYS A 227 16.52 -1.62 -26.30
CA LYS A 227 17.79 -2.11 -26.88
C LYS A 227 17.54 -3.10 -28.02
N SER A 228 16.63 -4.04 -27.88
CA SER A 228 16.24 -4.99 -28.91
C SER A 228 15.70 -4.32 -30.17
N LYS A 229 14.84 -3.32 -30.05
CA LYS A 229 14.33 -2.53 -31.18
C LYS A 229 15.42 -1.71 -31.88
N MET A 230 16.35 -1.10 -31.11
CA MET A 230 17.48 -0.36 -31.68
C MET A 230 18.42 -1.27 -32.47
N VAL A 231 18.76 -2.44 -31.95
CA VAL A 231 19.62 -3.41 -32.63
C VAL A 231 18.97 -3.89 -33.93
N GLY A 232 17.67 -4.18 -33.94
CA GLY A 232 16.94 -4.55 -35.15
C GLY A 232 16.94 -3.45 -36.22
N GLY A 233 16.75 -2.19 -35.83
CA GLY A 233 16.81 -1.03 -36.73
C GLY A 233 18.19 -0.81 -37.32
N ILE A 234 19.27 -0.93 -36.55
CA ILE A 234 20.65 -0.81 -37.01
C ILE A 234 21.00 -1.93 -38.01
N ALA A 235 20.58 -3.17 -37.74
CA ALA A 235 20.80 -4.30 -38.64
C ALA A 235 20.10 -4.08 -40.01
N GLN A 236 18.91 -3.51 -40.04
CA GLN A 236 18.22 -3.14 -41.28
C GLN A 236 18.95 -2.05 -42.07
N ILE A 237 19.49 -1.03 -41.39
CA ILE A 237 20.29 0.02 -42.02
C ILE A 237 21.56 -0.55 -42.62
N ILE A 238 22.30 -1.41 -41.94
CA ILE A 238 23.53 -2.06 -42.44
C ILE A 238 23.19 -2.92 -43.65
N ALA A 239 22.15 -3.73 -43.63
CA ALA A 239 21.72 -4.55 -44.76
C ALA A 239 21.36 -3.70 -46.00
N ALA A 240 20.65 -2.58 -45.80
CA ALA A 240 20.37 -1.66 -46.91
C ALA A 240 21.63 -0.99 -47.47
N GLN A 241 22.60 -0.63 -46.65
CA GLN A 241 23.88 -0.08 -47.07
C GLN A 241 24.71 -1.11 -47.86
N GLU A 242 24.74 -2.34 -47.42
CA GLU A 242 25.44 -3.42 -48.16
C GLU A 242 24.82 -3.68 -49.53
N GLU A 243 23.50 -3.64 -49.62
CA GLU A 243 22.80 -3.78 -50.88
C GLU A 243 23.09 -2.62 -51.84
N MET A 244 23.09 -1.38 -51.33
CA MET A 244 23.47 -0.20 -52.11
C MET A 244 24.87 -0.32 -52.69
N LEU A 245 25.87 -0.69 -51.86
CA LEU A 245 27.25 -0.90 -52.29
C LEU A 245 27.42 -2.04 -53.32
N ARG A 246 26.58 -3.06 -53.21
CA ARG A 246 26.54 -4.12 -54.22
C ARG A 246 26.01 -3.60 -55.55
N LYS A 247 24.95 -2.83 -55.56
CA LYS A 247 24.37 -2.24 -56.77
C LYS A 247 25.32 -1.24 -57.41
N GLU A 248 26.05 -0.45 -56.66
CA GLU A 248 27.08 0.47 -57.19
C GLU A 248 28.20 -0.31 -57.90
N ARG A 249 28.67 -1.43 -57.32
CA ARG A 249 29.67 -2.30 -58.00
C ARG A 249 29.14 -2.90 -59.29
N GLU A 250 27.91 -3.40 -59.31
CA GLU A 250 27.26 -3.90 -60.53
C GLU A 250 27.12 -2.81 -61.58
N LEU A 251 26.80 -1.57 -61.18
CA LEU A 251 26.71 -0.42 -62.10
C LEU A 251 28.08 -0.08 -62.69
N ASP A 252 29.13 -0.06 -61.90
CA ASP A 252 30.50 0.22 -62.36
C ASP A 252 31.00 -0.84 -63.33
N GLU A 253 30.72 -2.14 -63.05
CA GLU A 253 31.05 -3.19 -64.01
C GLU A 253 30.30 -3.07 -65.33
N ALA A 254 29.01 -2.67 -65.30
CA ALA A 254 28.22 -2.45 -66.50
C ALA A 254 28.75 -1.25 -67.29
N ARG A 255 29.16 -0.17 -66.60
CA ARG A 255 29.80 1.00 -67.23
C ARG A 255 31.12 0.65 -67.91
N ARG A 256 31.96 -0.18 -67.22
CA ARG A 256 33.22 -0.68 -67.81
C ARG A 256 32.98 -1.53 -69.06
N LYS A 257 31.98 -2.44 -69.01
CA LYS A 257 31.62 -3.24 -70.18
C LYS A 257 31.13 -2.39 -71.34
N LEU A 258 30.28 -1.38 -71.06
CA LEU A 258 29.82 -0.46 -72.08
C LEU A 258 30.98 0.34 -72.70
N ALA A 259 31.90 0.82 -71.90
CA ALA A 259 33.11 1.51 -72.39
C ALA A 259 33.98 0.62 -73.29
N GLN A 260 34.16 -0.66 -72.91
CA GLN A 260 34.88 -1.63 -73.73
C GLN A 260 34.20 -1.90 -75.07
N ILE A 261 32.87 -2.05 -75.10
CA ILE A 261 32.10 -2.23 -76.33
C ILE A 261 32.21 -1.01 -77.24
N ARG A 262 32.06 0.21 -76.70
CA ARG A 262 32.27 1.46 -77.44
C ARG A 262 33.71 1.56 -78.01
N GLN A 263 34.72 1.22 -77.23
CA GLN A 263 36.12 1.20 -77.67
C GLN A 263 36.35 0.19 -78.77
N GLN A 264 35.73 -0.98 -78.72
CA GLN A 264 35.82 -1.98 -79.82
C GLN A 264 35.08 -1.48 -81.05
N GLN A 265 33.91 -0.90 -80.94
CA GLN A 265 33.18 -0.31 -82.08
C GLN A 265 34.00 0.82 -82.71
N TYR A 266 34.69 1.64 -81.91
CA TYR A 266 35.59 2.69 -82.41
C TYR A 266 36.77 2.18 -83.21
N LYS A 267 37.29 0.99 -82.83
CA LYS A 267 38.38 0.33 -83.60
C LYS A 267 37.95 -0.21 -84.96
N PHE A 268 36.61 -0.51 -85.12
CA PHE A 268 36.09 -1.04 -86.39
C PHE A 268 35.53 0.04 -87.32
N LEU A 269 35.53 1.33 -86.90
CA LEU A 269 35.07 2.42 -87.76
C LEU A 269 36.16 2.64 -88.85
N PRO A 270 35.77 2.88 -90.13
CA PRO A 270 36.71 3.28 -91.18
C PRO A 270 37.48 4.53 -90.79
N SER A 271 38.77 4.58 -91.28
CA SER A 271 39.70 5.66 -90.91
C SER A 271 39.20 7.07 -91.21
N GLU A 272 38.24 7.21 -92.14
CA GLU A 272 37.67 8.47 -92.62
C GLU A 272 36.61 9.03 -91.61
N LEU A 273 36.12 8.26 -90.65
CA LEU A 273 35.15 8.65 -89.64
C LEU A 273 35.77 8.70 -88.23
N ARG A 274 37.06 8.57 -88.06
CA ARG A 274 37.78 8.82 -86.83
C ARG A 274 38.09 10.32 -86.77
N GLU A 275 37.19 11.07 -86.09
CA GLU A 275 37.56 12.43 -85.71
C GLU A 275 38.76 12.36 -84.78
N ASP A 276 39.92 12.77 -85.28
CA ASP A 276 41.08 13.04 -84.47
C ASP A 276 40.80 14.20 -83.54
N GLY A 277 40.42 13.88 -82.31
CA GLY A 277 40.30 14.87 -81.26
C GLY A 277 41.68 15.40 -80.86
N HIS A 278 42.24 16.17 -81.71
CA HIS A 278 43.28 17.13 -81.35
C HIS A 278 42.69 18.47 -81.26
N GLU A 279 42.39 18.92 -79.99
CA GLU A 279 42.60 20.34 -79.64
C GLU A 279 42.77 20.43 -78.13
N GLN A 280 43.96 20.82 -77.73
CA GLN A 280 44.47 21.71 -76.69
C GLN A 280 44.01 21.49 -75.25
#